data_c3795457efbcd28a8dd2edb7c1370c1d
#
_entry.id   c3795457efbcd28a8dd2edb7c1370c1d
#
_cell.length_a   1.000
_cell.length_b   1.000
_cell.length_c   1.000
_cell.angle_alpha   90.00
_cell.angle_beta   90.00
_cell.angle_gamma   90.00
#
_symmetry.space_group_name_H-M   'P 1'
#
loop_
_entity.id
_entity.type
_entity.pdbx_description
1 polymer ?
#
loop_
_entity_poly.entity_id
_entity_poly.type
_entity_poly.pdbx_seq_one_letter_code
_entity_poly.pdbx_strand_id
1 'polypeptide(L)'
;MIENTIICVSWGDKYDRSYVKALKEQCEEKCSVPFNFYCITDKTKLGSKHDIIMPTYWDRYYLKEKGFFWAYRKCYMFALSHNDPETTENRYHWWLQHFHNRTHDETSMKFNKLWKLDLEEKLFHRLGRIKVEKFLFLDLDVIIHQDLKYFFELSMDKPYIVRGWWNNPNTCKKNFAKYKSTPLNSSVIRWNRGQLYEVWREIYANPELTFFTYPSIDNYFNHRWYNIWNEEESFFRGFPQGDTYSWYKGNIYPHDMELKKTREDYKICLFNNSTQIEGGNDDEMKTLW
;
A
#
# COMPACT_ATOMS: atom_id res chain seq x y z
N MET A 1 -2.70 1.01 -25.67
CA MET A 1 -1.74 0.65 -24.59
C MET A 1 -2.53 0.67 -23.29
N ILE A 2 -2.40 -0.33 -22.42
CA ILE A 2 -3.14 -0.35 -21.14
C ILE A 2 -2.39 0.56 -20.17
N GLU A 3 -3.02 1.64 -19.74
CA GLU A 3 -2.42 2.66 -18.85
C GLU A 3 -2.71 2.42 -17.38
N ASN A 4 -3.77 1.63 -17.07
CA ASN A 4 -4.24 1.39 -15.73
C ASN A 4 -3.60 0.12 -15.16
N THR A 5 -3.23 0.17 -13.90
CA THR A 5 -2.71 -1.01 -13.19
C THR A 5 -3.32 -1.10 -11.81
N ILE A 6 -3.82 -2.28 -11.47
CA ILE A 6 -4.25 -2.65 -10.13
C ILE A 6 -3.17 -3.50 -9.49
N ILE A 7 -2.82 -3.18 -8.26
CA ILE A 7 -1.77 -3.87 -7.49
C ILE A 7 -2.34 -4.33 -6.16
N CYS A 8 -2.02 -5.56 -5.76
CA CYS A 8 -2.21 -6.03 -4.39
C CYS A 8 -0.91 -6.58 -3.81
N VAL A 9 -0.89 -6.82 -2.51
CA VAL A 9 0.25 -7.42 -1.80
C VAL A 9 -0.22 -8.65 -1.04
N SER A 10 0.35 -9.82 -1.35
CA SER A 10 0.13 -11.08 -0.64
C SER A 10 1.45 -11.54 -0.04
N TRP A 11 1.61 -11.36 1.27
CA TRP A 11 2.85 -11.65 1.97
C TRP A 11 2.63 -12.51 3.21
N GLY A 12 3.53 -13.48 3.45
CA GLY A 12 3.40 -14.41 4.56
C GLY A 12 2.18 -15.33 4.40
N ASP A 13 1.68 -15.85 5.51
CA ASP A 13 0.64 -16.88 5.52
C ASP A 13 -0.74 -16.38 5.97
N LYS A 14 -0.89 -15.07 6.20
CA LYS A 14 -2.16 -14.48 6.64
C LYS A 14 -3.27 -14.68 5.59
N TYR A 15 -2.95 -14.47 4.32
CA TYR A 15 -3.88 -14.62 3.21
C TYR A 15 -3.37 -15.68 2.25
N ASP A 16 -4.19 -16.66 1.96
CA ASP A 16 -3.90 -17.66 0.94
C ASP A 16 -4.20 -17.12 -0.48
N ARG A 17 -4.01 -17.97 -1.47
CA ARG A 17 -4.21 -17.62 -2.88
C ARG A 17 -5.66 -17.31 -3.24
N SER A 18 -6.63 -17.81 -2.48
CA SER A 18 -8.04 -17.56 -2.76
C SER A 18 -8.37 -16.07 -2.66
N TYR A 19 -7.73 -15.34 -1.73
CA TYR A 19 -7.91 -13.89 -1.59
C TYR A 19 -7.41 -13.11 -2.81
N VAL A 20 -6.23 -13.45 -3.33
CA VAL A 20 -5.70 -12.82 -4.55
C VAL A 20 -6.58 -13.12 -5.74
N LYS A 21 -7.07 -14.38 -5.84
CA LYS A 21 -7.97 -14.80 -6.90
C LYS A 21 -9.30 -14.06 -6.82
N ALA A 22 -9.93 -14.03 -5.66
CA ALA A 22 -11.21 -13.34 -5.45
C ALA A 22 -11.11 -11.84 -5.73
N LEU A 23 -10.03 -11.17 -5.25
CA LEU A 23 -9.82 -9.76 -5.56
C LEU A 23 -9.66 -9.54 -7.07
N LYS A 24 -8.90 -10.40 -7.75
CA LYS A 24 -8.72 -10.30 -9.21
C LYS A 24 -10.05 -10.47 -9.95
N GLU A 25 -10.85 -11.46 -9.57
CA GLU A 25 -12.17 -11.72 -10.16
C GLU A 25 -13.13 -10.53 -9.94
N GLN A 26 -13.15 -9.95 -8.74
CA GLN A 26 -13.90 -8.73 -8.48
C GLN A 26 -13.41 -7.55 -9.35
N CYS A 27 -12.10 -7.38 -9.50
CA CYS A 27 -11.56 -6.34 -10.39
C CYS A 27 -11.97 -6.56 -11.85
N GLU A 28 -11.95 -7.81 -12.33
CA GLU A 28 -12.36 -8.15 -13.70
C GLU A 28 -13.85 -7.92 -13.91
N GLU A 29 -14.69 -8.17 -12.91
CA GLU A 29 -16.13 -7.91 -12.95
C GLU A 29 -16.47 -6.42 -12.85
N LYS A 30 -15.80 -5.69 -11.96
CA LYS A 30 -16.15 -4.32 -11.54
C LYS A 30 -15.24 -3.24 -12.15
N CYS A 31 -14.45 -3.52 -13.17
CA CYS A 31 -13.65 -2.50 -13.84
C CYS A 31 -13.98 -2.46 -15.33
N SER A 32 -14.69 -1.43 -15.77
CA SER A 32 -15.10 -1.27 -17.16
C SER A 32 -13.99 -0.80 -18.11
N VAL A 33 -12.81 -0.44 -17.57
CA VAL A 33 -11.66 -0.01 -18.38
C VAL A 33 -10.55 -1.07 -18.37
N PRO A 34 -9.77 -1.20 -19.46
CA PRO A 34 -8.65 -2.14 -19.48
C PRO A 34 -7.62 -1.84 -18.39
N PHE A 35 -7.15 -2.87 -17.71
CA PHE A 35 -6.12 -2.77 -16.67
C PHE A 35 -5.18 -3.97 -16.67
N ASN A 36 -3.99 -3.79 -16.09
CA ASN A 36 -3.10 -4.87 -15.69
C ASN A 36 -3.31 -5.17 -14.22
N PHE A 37 -3.23 -6.44 -13.82
CA PHE A 37 -3.31 -6.85 -12.43
C PHE A 37 -1.97 -7.46 -12.00
N TYR A 38 -1.40 -6.97 -10.89
CA TYR A 38 -0.17 -7.50 -10.31
C TYR A 38 -0.34 -7.80 -8.83
N CYS A 39 0.26 -8.92 -8.40
CA CYS A 39 0.38 -9.28 -6.99
C CYS A 39 1.85 -9.25 -6.58
N ILE A 40 2.21 -8.39 -5.65
CA ILE A 40 3.54 -8.41 -5.00
C ILE A 40 3.52 -9.47 -3.92
N THR A 41 4.46 -10.43 -3.95
CA THR A 41 4.44 -11.58 -3.06
C THR A 41 5.85 -12.07 -2.72
N ASP A 42 6.01 -12.70 -1.55
CA ASP A 42 7.21 -13.40 -1.11
C ASP A 42 7.24 -14.87 -1.58
N LYS A 43 6.16 -15.37 -2.18
CA LYS A 43 5.98 -16.77 -2.53
C LYS A 43 6.57 -17.09 -3.91
N THR A 44 7.64 -17.91 -3.94
CA THR A 44 8.36 -18.23 -5.16
C THR A 44 7.66 -19.22 -6.10
N LYS A 45 6.60 -19.90 -5.65
CA LYS A 45 5.93 -20.98 -6.39
C LYS A 45 4.59 -20.61 -7.00
N LEU A 46 4.31 -19.37 -7.20
CA LEU A 46 2.96 -18.95 -7.56
C LEU A 46 2.67 -19.00 -9.08
N GLY A 47 3.65 -19.21 -9.91
CA GLY A 47 3.44 -19.59 -11.33
C GLY A 47 2.63 -18.64 -12.21
N SER A 48 2.11 -17.55 -11.67
CA SER A 48 1.37 -16.56 -12.44
C SER A 48 2.31 -15.53 -13.05
N LYS A 49 2.12 -15.23 -14.35
CA LYS A 49 2.81 -14.13 -15.03
C LYS A 49 2.54 -12.75 -14.42
N HIS A 50 1.56 -12.66 -13.55
CA HIS A 50 1.12 -11.45 -12.86
C HIS A 50 1.75 -11.31 -11.47
N ASP A 51 2.52 -12.30 -11.00
CA ASP A 51 3.18 -12.21 -9.70
C ASP A 51 4.53 -11.50 -9.81
N ILE A 52 4.75 -10.56 -8.91
CA ILE A 52 6.02 -9.88 -8.71
C ILE A 52 6.62 -10.45 -7.42
N ILE A 53 7.58 -11.34 -7.58
CA ILE A 53 8.20 -12.00 -6.43
C ILE A 53 9.27 -11.08 -5.86
N MET A 54 9.13 -10.77 -4.58
CA MET A 54 10.03 -9.90 -3.84
C MET A 54 10.94 -10.68 -2.91
N PRO A 55 12.19 -10.26 -2.74
CA PRO A 55 13.10 -10.90 -1.78
C PRO A 55 12.60 -10.69 -0.34
N THR A 56 12.72 -11.72 0.48
CA THR A 56 12.31 -11.72 1.89
C THR A 56 13.34 -11.11 2.82
N TYR A 57 14.27 -10.35 2.30
CA TYR A 57 15.43 -9.86 3.05
C TYR A 57 15.08 -8.99 4.24
N TRP A 58 14.12 -8.07 4.10
CA TRP A 58 13.68 -7.24 5.21
C TRP A 58 13.03 -8.06 6.34
N ASP A 59 12.58 -9.28 6.04
CA ASP A 59 12.03 -10.19 7.04
C ASP A 59 13.08 -10.74 8.00
N ARG A 60 14.32 -10.88 7.56
CA ARG A 60 15.38 -11.51 8.36
C ARG A 60 15.92 -10.59 9.45
N TYR A 61 16.00 -9.29 9.20
CA TYR A 61 16.67 -8.36 10.10
C TYR A 61 15.74 -7.67 11.10
N TYR A 62 14.50 -7.34 10.69
CA TYR A 62 13.68 -6.41 11.46
C TYR A 62 12.35 -6.96 11.93
N LEU A 63 11.91 -8.11 11.47
CA LEU A 63 10.51 -8.47 11.51
C LEU A 63 10.12 -9.57 12.47
N LYS A 64 11.05 -10.30 13.04
CA LYS A 64 10.71 -11.39 13.98
C LYS A 64 10.12 -10.91 15.30
N GLU A 65 10.38 -9.67 15.70
CA GLU A 65 10.09 -9.20 17.05
C GLU A 65 8.88 -8.29 17.19
N LYS A 66 8.34 -7.73 16.10
CA LYS A 66 7.23 -6.76 16.16
C LYS A 66 6.18 -7.05 15.10
N GLY A 67 5.05 -7.61 15.48
CA GLY A 67 3.97 -8.07 14.63
C GLY A 67 3.23 -7.03 13.72
N PHE A 68 3.75 -5.82 13.55
CA PHE A 68 3.10 -4.76 12.77
C PHE A 68 3.75 -4.47 11.42
N PHE A 69 4.81 -5.12 11.06
CA PHE A 69 5.62 -4.79 9.86
C PHE A 69 5.06 -5.26 8.53
N TRP A 70 4.03 -6.10 8.53
CA TRP A 70 3.42 -6.62 7.30
C TRP A 70 2.96 -5.51 6.37
N ALA A 71 2.39 -4.43 6.92
CA ALA A 71 1.88 -3.31 6.15
C ALA A 71 2.99 -2.51 5.41
N TYR A 72 4.22 -2.46 5.91
CA TYR A 72 5.32 -1.77 5.24
C TYR A 72 5.75 -2.41 3.92
N ARG A 73 5.39 -3.66 3.69
CA ARG A 73 5.64 -4.34 2.41
C ARG A 73 4.88 -3.72 1.24
N LYS A 74 3.79 -3.02 1.53
CA LYS A 74 3.09 -2.20 0.54
C LYS A 74 4.00 -1.14 -0.08
N CYS A 75 4.99 -0.65 0.65
CA CYS A 75 5.89 0.38 0.17
C CYS A 75 6.69 -0.02 -1.07
N TYR A 76 6.89 -1.33 -1.29
CA TYR A 76 7.56 -1.80 -2.52
C TYR A 76 6.84 -1.38 -3.79
N MET A 77 5.50 -1.25 -3.75
CA MET A 77 4.74 -0.80 -4.91
C MET A 77 5.08 0.63 -5.32
N PHE A 78 5.55 1.45 -4.40
CA PHE A 78 5.90 2.85 -4.67
C PHE A 78 7.16 2.97 -5.53
N ALA A 79 8.06 1.98 -5.44
CA ALA A 79 9.21 1.87 -6.34
C ALA A 79 8.78 1.63 -7.79
N LEU A 80 7.64 0.96 -7.99
CA LEU A 80 7.13 0.60 -9.31
C LEU A 80 6.64 1.81 -10.10
N SER A 81 6.31 2.88 -9.42
CA SER A 81 5.80 4.10 -10.04
C SER A 81 6.88 4.90 -10.78
N HIS A 82 8.11 4.39 -10.84
CA HIS A 82 9.24 5.17 -11.32
C HIS A 82 10.09 4.40 -12.33
N ASN A 83 9.80 4.57 -13.60
CA ASN A 83 10.47 3.93 -14.73
C ASN A 83 11.18 4.92 -15.65
N ASP A 84 11.91 5.87 -15.11
CA ASP A 84 12.80 6.69 -15.90
C ASP A 84 14.22 6.09 -15.85
N PRO A 85 14.77 5.61 -16.98
CA PRO A 85 16.11 5.06 -17.03
C PRO A 85 17.18 6.05 -16.56
N GLU A 86 17.01 7.32 -16.89
CA GLU A 86 17.95 8.39 -16.54
C GLU A 86 17.99 8.63 -15.03
N THR A 87 16.83 8.55 -14.38
CA THR A 87 16.74 8.63 -12.91
C THR A 87 17.22 7.36 -12.22
N THR A 88 17.20 6.20 -12.85
CA THR A 88 17.73 4.96 -12.27
C THR A 88 19.23 5.01 -12.12
N GLU A 89 19.94 5.52 -13.12
CA GLU A 89 21.40 5.69 -13.09
C GLU A 89 21.81 6.77 -12.08
N ASN A 90 21.14 7.91 -12.07
CA ASN A 90 21.35 8.98 -11.10
C ASN A 90 21.06 8.55 -9.65
N ARG A 91 20.13 7.64 -9.41
CA ARG A 91 19.83 7.05 -8.11
C ARG A 91 20.88 6.11 -7.60
N TYR A 92 21.44 5.28 -8.47
CA TYR A 92 22.55 4.42 -8.13
C TYR A 92 23.75 5.26 -7.63
N HIS A 93 24.06 6.36 -8.31
CA HIS A 93 25.11 7.29 -7.91
C HIS A 93 24.77 8.03 -6.61
N TRP A 94 23.53 8.50 -6.44
CA TRP A 94 23.09 9.14 -5.20
C TRP A 94 23.15 8.17 -4.02
N TRP A 95 22.71 6.95 -4.21
CA TRP A 95 22.76 5.90 -3.20
C TRP A 95 24.21 5.57 -2.81
N LEU A 96 25.10 5.38 -3.76
CA LEU A 96 26.53 5.17 -3.50
C LEU A 96 27.12 6.30 -2.67
N GLN A 97 26.80 7.55 -2.97
CA GLN A 97 27.33 8.71 -2.24
C GLN A 97 26.78 8.80 -0.80
N HIS A 98 25.52 8.48 -0.57
CA HIS A 98 24.88 8.69 0.74
C HIS A 98 25.03 7.50 1.70
N PHE A 99 25.13 6.30 1.20
CA PHE A 99 25.29 5.10 2.03
C PHE A 99 26.73 4.64 2.21
N HIS A 100 27.59 4.91 1.26
CA HIS A 100 29.01 4.57 1.38
C HIS A 100 29.66 5.25 2.59
N ASN A 101 29.17 6.40 3.00
CA ASN A 101 29.71 7.19 4.11
C ASN A 101 29.10 6.88 5.49
N ARG A 102 28.10 5.99 5.61
CA ARG A 102 27.36 5.79 6.88
C ARG A 102 27.54 4.45 7.55
N THR A 103 28.05 3.43 6.88
CA THR A 103 28.19 2.10 7.47
C THR A 103 29.64 1.64 7.46
N HIS A 104 30.23 1.53 8.64
CA HIS A 104 31.60 1.04 8.82
C HIS A 104 31.74 -0.49 8.80
N ASP A 105 30.66 -1.23 8.59
CA ASP A 105 30.66 -2.69 8.52
C ASP A 105 30.59 -3.14 7.05
N GLU A 106 31.72 -3.63 6.54
CA GLU A 106 31.85 -4.12 5.17
C GLU A 106 30.88 -5.27 4.84
N THR A 107 30.50 -6.09 5.82
CA THR A 107 29.63 -7.22 5.63
C THR A 107 28.20 -6.75 5.42
N SER A 108 27.73 -5.82 6.24
CA SER A 108 26.43 -5.18 6.11
C SER A 108 26.31 -4.39 4.81
N MET A 109 27.39 -3.69 4.41
CA MET A 109 27.45 -2.96 3.15
C MET A 109 27.35 -3.86 1.92
N LYS A 110 28.09 -4.96 1.93
CA LYS A 110 28.12 -5.90 0.80
C LYS A 110 26.77 -6.59 0.61
N PHE A 111 26.13 -6.92 1.70
CA PHE A 111 24.84 -7.57 1.72
C PHE A 111 23.71 -6.62 1.31
N ASN A 112 23.69 -5.40 1.84
CA ASN A 112 22.75 -4.36 1.46
C ASN A 112 22.87 -3.95 -0.02
N LYS A 113 24.10 -3.91 -0.55
CA LYS A 113 24.35 -3.60 -1.95
C LYS A 113 23.79 -4.67 -2.89
N LEU A 114 24.08 -5.94 -2.61
CA LEU A 114 23.61 -7.06 -3.44
C LEU A 114 22.08 -7.17 -3.42
N TRP A 115 21.46 -6.99 -2.25
CA TRP A 115 20.02 -7.04 -2.12
C TRP A 115 19.32 -5.90 -2.87
N LYS A 116 19.84 -4.68 -2.77
CA LYS A 116 19.25 -3.52 -3.45
C LYS A 116 19.33 -3.64 -4.95
N LEU A 117 20.44 -4.12 -5.47
CA LEU A 117 20.59 -4.39 -6.89
C LEU A 117 19.63 -5.48 -7.37
N ASP A 118 19.47 -6.57 -6.61
CA ASP A 118 18.54 -7.64 -6.94
C ASP A 118 17.07 -7.18 -6.89
N LEU A 119 16.73 -6.35 -5.92
CA LEU A 119 15.41 -5.76 -5.80
C LEU A 119 15.10 -4.81 -6.96
N GLU A 120 16.01 -3.89 -7.25
CA GLU A 120 15.87 -2.94 -8.36
C GLU A 120 15.82 -3.67 -9.70
N GLU A 121 16.72 -4.59 -9.94
CA GLU A 121 16.76 -5.39 -11.17
C GLU A 121 15.46 -6.17 -11.38
N LYS A 122 14.95 -6.86 -10.36
CA LYS A 122 13.69 -7.62 -10.46
C LYS A 122 12.47 -6.74 -10.63
N LEU A 123 12.39 -5.63 -9.89
CA LEU A 123 11.31 -4.67 -10.00
C LEU A 123 11.33 -3.95 -11.34
N PHE A 124 12.47 -3.39 -11.73
CA PHE A 124 12.60 -2.59 -12.93
C PHE A 124 12.61 -3.42 -14.20
N HIS A 125 13.19 -4.61 -14.18
CA HIS A 125 13.24 -5.46 -15.36
C HIS A 125 11.88 -5.98 -15.80
N ARG A 126 10.97 -6.27 -14.87
CA ARG A 126 9.61 -6.71 -15.18
C ARG A 126 8.66 -5.57 -15.49
N LEU A 127 8.78 -4.46 -14.81
CA LEU A 127 7.87 -3.32 -14.90
C LEU A 127 8.36 -2.22 -15.84
N GLY A 128 9.67 -2.10 -16.05
CA GLY A 128 10.26 -1.13 -16.97
C GLY A 128 9.83 -1.27 -18.43
N ARG A 129 9.24 -2.43 -18.78
CA ARG A 129 8.64 -2.66 -20.10
C ARG A 129 7.19 -2.25 -20.18
N ILE A 130 6.54 -1.92 -19.05
CA ILE A 130 5.12 -1.58 -19.00
C ILE A 130 5.02 -0.07 -18.89
N LYS A 131 4.55 0.57 -19.95
CA LYS A 131 4.18 1.99 -19.91
C LYS A 131 2.86 2.12 -19.15
N VAL A 132 2.94 2.09 -17.83
CA VAL A 132 1.82 2.27 -16.92
C VAL A 132 1.85 3.68 -16.37
N GLU A 133 0.74 4.38 -16.44
CA GLU A 133 0.63 5.75 -15.96
C GLU A 133 -0.18 5.86 -14.66
N LYS A 134 -1.15 4.95 -14.48
CA LYS A 134 -2.14 5.03 -13.41
C LYS A 134 -2.14 3.77 -12.56
N PHE A 135 -1.99 3.93 -11.26
CA PHE A 135 -1.92 2.84 -10.30
C PHE A 135 -3.06 2.90 -9.29
N LEU A 136 -3.67 1.77 -9.00
CA LEU A 136 -4.62 1.58 -7.91
C LEU A 136 -4.16 0.39 -7.06
N PHE A 137 -3.85 0.64 -5.81
CA PHE A 137 -3.58 -0.40 -4.83
C PHE A 137 -4.85 -0.76 -4.09
N LEU A 138 -5.06 -2.06 -3.93
CA LEU A 138 -6.14 -2.63 -3.14
C LEU A 138 -5.58 -3.67 -2.17
N ASP A 139 -5.95 -3.58 -0.89
CA ASP A 139 -5.69 -4.66 0.07
C ASP A 139 -6.48 -5.91 -0.32
N LEU A 140 -6.06 -7.07 0.16
CA LEU A 140 -6.72 -8.33 -0.11
C LEU A 140 -8.06 -8.49 0.64
N ASP A 141 -8.28 -7.68 1.66
CA ASP A 141 -9.46 -7.68 2.51
C ASP A 141 -10.42 -6.53 2.17
N VAL A 142 -10.70 -6.36 0.89
CA VAL A 142 -11.69 -5.40 0.39
C VAL A 142 -12.76 -6.10 -0.44
N ILE A 143 -13.97 -5.52 -0.47
CA ILE A 143 -15.06 -5.89 -1.38
C ILE A 143 -15.36 -4.72 -2.29
N ILE A 144 -15.42 -4.96 -3.59
CA ILE A 144 -15.65 -3.96 -4.62
C ILE A 144 -17.13 -3.99 -5.01
N HIS A 145 -17.84 -2.87 -4.81
CA HIS A 145 -19.27 -2.77 -5.14
C HIS A 145 -19.50 -2.07 -6.48
N GLN A 146 -18.73 -1.05 -6.79
CA GLN A 146 -18.93 -0.22 -7.97
C GLN A 146 -17.72 -0.21 -8.91
N ASP A 147 -17.92 0.35 -10.11
CA ASP A 147 -16.90 0.40 -11.15
C ASP A 147 -15.60 1.12 -10.72
N LEU A 148 -14.49 0.40 -10.79
CA LEU A 148 -13.16 0.91 -10.48
C LEU A 148 -12.66 1.98 -11.47
N LYS A 149 -13.29 2.14 -12.63
CA LYS A 149 -13.02 3.22 -13.58
C LYS A 149 -13.00 4.58 -12.88
N TYR A 150 -13.92 4.79 -11.94
CA TYR A 150 -14.00 6.00 -11.12
C TYR A 150 -12.65 6.42 -10.55
N PHE A 151 -11.91 5.48 -9.94
CA PHE A 151 -10.62 5.77 -9.34
C PHE A 151 -9.56 6.18 -10.37
N PHE A 152 -9.61 5.63 -11.57
CA PHE A 152 -8.69 5.99 -12.65
C PHE A 152 -9.01 7.33 -13.31
N GLU A 153 -10.21 7.84 -13.14
CA GLU A 153 -10.68 9.12 -13.69
C GLU A 153 -10.58 10.30 -12.71
N LEU A 154 -10.20 10.03 -11.44
CA LEU A 154 -9.96 11.10 -10.47
C LEU A 154 -8.90 12.08 -10.96
N SER A 155 -9.13 13.38 -10.69
CA SER A 155 -8.13 14.42 -10.92
C SER A 155 -6.91 14.22 -10.05
N MET A 156 -5.73 14.07 -10.66
CA MET A 156 -4.52 13.55 -10.03
C MET A 156 -3.41 14.59 -9.89
N ASP A 157 -3.70 15.71 -9.25
CA ASP A 157 -2.69 16.64 -8.76
C ASP A 157 -1.90 16.04 -7.58
N LYS A 158 -2.54 15.19 -6.79
CA LYS A 158 -1.98 14.48 -5.62
C LYS A 158 -2.40 13.01 -5.61
N PRO A 159 -1.61 12.12 -4.97
CA PRO A 159 -2.06 10.76 -4.73
C PRO A 159 -3.23 10.74 -3.73
N TYR A 160 -4.16 9.81 -3.93
CA TYR A 160 -5.30 9.60 -3.04
C TYR A 160 -5.08 8.40 -2.13
N ILE A 161 -5.58 8.52 -0.90
CA ILE A 161 -5.58 7.47 0.10
C ILE A 161 -6.93 7.46 0.82
N VAL A 162 -7.32 6.32 1.42
CA VAL A 162 -8.53 6.30 2.22
C VAL A 162 -8.39 7.23 3.42
N ARG A 163 -9.33 8.14 3.56
CA ARG A 163 -9.56 8.84 4.81
C ARG A 163 -10.56 8.05 5.66
N GLY A 164 -10.09 7.59 6.81
CA GLY A 164 -10.92 6.86 7.77
C GLY A 164 -11.86 7.78 8.52
N TRP A 165 -12.90 8.26 7.87
CA TRP A 165 -13.94 9.14 8.43
C TRP A 165 -14.62 8.53 9.66
N TRP A 166 -14.59 7.24 9.80
CA TRP A 166 -15.09 6.47 10.95
C TRP A 166 -14.22 6.57 12.21
N ASN A 167 -13.02 7.09 12.10
CA ASN A 167 -12.15 7.30 13.26
C ASN A 167 -12.51 8.58 14.00
N ASN A 168 -12.49 8.53 15.34
CA ASN A 168 -12.75 9.70 16.16
C ASN A 168 -11.69 10.79 15.87
N PRO A 169 -12.10 11.97 15.34
CA PRO A 169 -11.15 13.02 14.98
C PRO A 169 -10.36 13.56 16.17
N ASN A 170 -10.94 13.51 17.37
CA ASN A 170 -10.25 13.96 18.58
C ASN A 170 -9.12 13.01 19.00
N THR A 171 -9.25 11.69 18.74
CA THR A 171 -8.17 10.75 19.00
C THR A 171 -7.10 10.80 17.92
N CYS A 172 -7.48 11.07 16.67
CA CYS A 172 -6.54 11.27 15.58
C CYS A 172 -5.66 12.53 15.73
N LYS A 173 -6.19 13.54 16.43
CA LYS A 173 -5.50 14.81 16.69
C LYS A 173 -4.55 14.77 17.88
N LYS A 174 -4.71 13.79 18.76
CA LYS A 174 -3.94 13.69 20.00
C LYS A 174 -2.74 12.75 19.82
N ASN A 175 -1.58 13.34 19.75
CA ASN A 175 -0.27 12.73 20.00
C ASN A 175 0.03 11.35 19.34
N PHE A 176 0.75 11.39 18.26
CA PHE A 176 1.12 10.30 17.37
C PHE A 176 1.77 9.07 17.99
N ALA A 177 2.70 9.26 18.91
CA ALA A 177 3.49 8.18 19.47
C ALA A 177 2.68 7.25 20.38
N LYS A 178 1.54 7.73 20.87
CA LYS A 178 0.75 7.06 21.90
C LYS A 178 -0.53 6.42 21.36
N TYR A 179 -1.05 6.88 20.23
CA TYR A 179 -2.33 6.42 19.71
C TYR A 179 -2.17 5.69 18.38
N LYS A 180 -2.68 4.46 18.34
CA LYS A 180 -2.75 3.66 17.11
C LYS A 180 -3.80 4.20 16.10
N SER A 181 -4.61 5.17 16.50
CA SER A 181 -5.65 5.75 15.64
C SER A 181 -5.06 6.81 14.72
N THR A 182 -5.29 6.66 13.44
CA THR A 182 -4.88 7.60 12.39
C THR A 182 -6.07 7.92 11.51
N PRO A 183 -6.18 9.16 10.98
CA PRO A 183 -7.22 9.50 10.02
C PRO A 183 -7.04 8.85 8.66
N LEU A 184 -5.89 8.22 8.40
CA LEU A 184 -5.62 7.52 7.15
C LEU A 184 -5.73 6.01 7.30
N ASN A 185 -6.04 5.37 6.18
CA ASN A 185 -5.99 3.92 6.02
C ASN A 185 -5.42 3.58 4.64
N SER A 186 -4.43 2.71 4.59
CA SER A 186 -3.69 2.37 3.37
C SER A 186 -4.29 1.20 2.59
N SER A 187 -5.55 0.84 2.82
CA SER A 187 -6.18 -0.29 2.12
C SER A 187 -6.52 0.01 0.66
N VAL A 188 -6.70 1.29 0.31
CA VAL A 188 -6.84 1.75 -1.07
C VAL A 188 -5.97 2.97 -1.27
N ILE A 189 -5.09 2.92 -2.27
CA ILE A 189 -4.22 4.05 -2.65
C ILE A 189 -4.26 4.20 -4.17
N ARG A 190 -4.47 5.42 -4.66
CA ARG A 190 -4.48 5.76 -6.08
C ARG A 190 -3.42 6.81 -6.37
N TRP A 191 -2.53 6.54 -7.33
CA TRP A 191 -1.48 7.49 -7.72
C TRP A 191 -1.14 7.39 -9.21
N ASN A 192 -0.53 8.44 -9.74
CA ASN A 192 0.08 8.43 -11.06
C ASN A 192 1.57 8.14 -10.95
N ARG A 193 2.17 7.73 -12.07
CA ARG A 193 3.61 7.48 -12.17
C ARG A 193 4.40 8.63 -11.55
N GLY A 194 5.38 8.30 -10.74
CA GLY A 194 6.29 9.24 -10.09
C GLY A 194 5.77 9.87 -8.79
N GLN A 195 4.46 9.94 -8.58
CA GLN A 195 3.90 10.66 -7.42
C GLN A 195 4.33 10.10 -6.06
N LEU A 196 4.53 8.79 -5.90
CA LEU A 196 4.93 8.18 -4.63
C LEU A 196 6.44 7.94 -4.51
N TYR A 197 7.22 8.48 -5.43
CA TYR A 197 8.66 8.27 -5.43
C TYR A 197 9.35 8.83 -4.18
N GLU A 198 8.98 10.01 -3.74
CA GLU A 198 9.57 10.63 -2.55
C GLU A 198 9.28 9.80 -1.29
N VAL A 199 8.09 9.24 -1.18
CA VAL A 199 7.71 8.32 -0.09
C VAL A 199 8.61 7.09 -0.10
N TRP A 200 8.80 6.49 -1.27
CA TRP A 200 9.71 5.36 -1.45
C TRP A 200 11.15 5.73 -1.09
N ARG A 201 11.63 6.86 -1.59
CA ARG A 201 12.99 7.34 -1.34
C ARG A 201 13.28 7.51 0.14
N GLU A 202 12.35 8.08 0.89
CA GLU A 202 12.51 8.28 2.34
C GLU A 202 12.58 6.94 3.08
N ILE A 203 11.63 6.03 2.82
CA ILE A 203 11.61 4.70 3.46
C ILE A 203 12.87 3.92 3.11
N TYR A 204 13.25 3.94 1.84
CA TYR A 204 14.40 3.21 1.34
C TYR A 204 15.74 3.75 1.86
N ALA A 205 15.83 5.06 2.10
CA ALA A 205 17.01 5.67 2.66
C ALA A 205 17.26 5.25 4.10
N ASN A 206 16.19 5.11 4.89
CA ASN A 206 16.33 4.72 6.29
C ASN A 206 15.12 3.88 6.77
N PRO A 207 15.02 2.61 6.31
CA PRO A 207 13.90 1.75 6.65
C PRO A 207 13.82 1.46 8.16
N GLU A 208 14.96 1.35 8.83
CA GLU A 208 15.03 1.11 10.27
C GLU A 208 14.35 2.23 11.05
N LEU A 209 14.77 3.46 10.80
CA LEU A 209 14.19 4.61 11.49
C LEU A 209 12.68 4.69 11.27
N THR A 210 12.23 4.46 10.03
CA THR A 210 10.81 4.49 9.70
C THR A 210 10.05 3.40 10.44
N PHE A 211 10.54 2.16 10.41
CA PHE A 211 9.87 1.01 11.02
C PHE A 211 9.91 1.03 12.55
N PHE A 212 10.93 1.64 13.15
CA PHE A 212 10.99 1.79 14.60
C PHE A 212 10.20 2.99 15.12
N THR A 213 10.13 4.06 14.33
CA THR A 213 9.47 5.28 14.75
C THR A 213 7.95 5.16 14.69
N TYR A 214 7.44 4.50 13.64
CA TYR A 214 5.99 4.46 13.38
C TYR A 214 5.43 3.05 13.61
N PRO A 215 4.34 2.91 14.38
CA PRO A 215 3.74 1.59 14.68
C PRO A 215 3.04 0.96 13.46
N SER A 216 2.71 1.74 12.45
CA SER A 216 2.12 1.26 11.19
C SER A 216 2.45 2.18 10.03
N ILE A 217 2.27 1.69 8.80
CA ILE A 217 2.39 2.51 7.60
C ILE A 217 1.38 3.67 7.58
N ASP A 218 0.18 3.45 8.11
CA ASP A 218 -0.85 4.50 8.21
C ASP A 218 -0.39 5.63 9.13
N ASN A 219 0.26 5.30 10.26
CA ASN A 219 0.87 6.30 11.14
C ASN A 219 2.01 7.05 10.46
N TYR A 220 2.84 6.35 9.69
CA TYR A 220 3.91 6.96 8.93
C TYR A 220 3.36 7.96 7.90
N PHE A 221 2.37 7.56 7.10
CA PHE A 221 1.76 8.46 6.12
C PHE A 221 1.11 9.66 6.78
N ASN A 222 0.38 9.44 7.85
CA ASN A 222 -0.28 10.51 8.57
C ASN A 222 0.72 11.51 9.16
N HIS A 223 1.82 11.02 9.71
CA HIS A 223 2.80 11.89 10.35
C HIS A 223 3.68 12.65 9.37
N ARG A 224 4.10 12.00 8.30
CA ARG A 224 5.09 12.55 7.37
C ARG A 224 4.47 13.22 6.15
N TRP A 225 3.30 12.77 5.72
CA TRP A 225 2.79 13.06 4.39
C TRP A 225 1.36 13.57 4.38
N TYR A 226 0.75 13.77 5.55
CA TYR A 226 -0.62 14.23 5.66
C TYR A 226 -0.81 15.23 6.79
N ASN A 227 -1.57 16.29 6.53
CA ASN A 227 -1.96 17.27 7.52
C ASN A 227 -3.49 17.34 7.62
N ILE A 228 -4.04 16.74 8.67
CA ILE A 228 -5.49 16.71 8.88
C ILE A 228 -6.11 18.11 9.04
N TRP A 229 -5.31 19.12 9.37
CA TRP A 229 -5.76 20.50 9.55
C TRP A 229 -5.75 21.29 8.24
N ASN A 230 -4.93 20.89 7.28
CA ASN A 230 -4.80 21.52 5.98
C ASN A 230 -4.52 20.45 4.93
N GLU A 231 -5.59 19.85 4.42
CA GLU A 231 -5.48 18.82 3.39
C GLU A 231 -4.96 19.36 2.06
N GLU A 232 -5.13 20.66 1.81
CA GLU A 232 -4.61 21.28 0.60
C GLU A 232 -3.08 21.29 0.57
N GLU A 233 -2.44 21.43 1.72
CA GLU A 233 -0.99 21.35 1.85
C GLU A 233 -0.48 19.92 2.03
N SER A 234 -1.36 18.95 2.27
CA SER A 234 -0.98 17.55 2.41
C SER A 234 -0.46 16.97 1.10
N PHE A 235 0.49 16.06 1.22
CA PHE A 235 0.96 15.28 0.08
C PHE A 235 -0.14 14.34 -0.45
N PHE A 236 -0.82 13.63 0.45
CA PHE A 236 -1.98 12.82 0.10
C PHE A 236 -3.28 13.63 0.16
N ARG A 237 -4.20 13.30 -0.72
CA ARG A 237 -5.61 13.68 -0.64
C ARG A 237 -6.44 12.51 -0.15
N GLY A 238 -7.36 12.75 0.77
CA GLY A 238 -8.35 11.74 1.17
C GLY A 238 -9.36 11.47 0.07
N PHE A 239 -9.75 10.20 -0.13
CA PHE A 239 -10.92 9.93 -0.96
C PHE A 239 -12.15 10.64 -0.40
N PRO A 240 -13.07 11.11 -1.25
CA PRO A 240 -14.34 11.68 -0.82
C PRO A 240 -15.08 10.77 0.16
N GLN A 241 -15.79 11.38 1.09
CA GLN A 241 -16.70 10.66 1.95
C GLN A 241 -17.78 10.01 1.09
N GLY A 242 -18.07 8.73 1.33
CA GLY A 242 -19.01 7.95 0.50
C GLY A 242 -18.32 7.05 -0.53
N ASP A 243 -17.03 7.21 -0.80
CA ASP A 243 -16.33 6.28 -1.69
C ASP A 243 -16.00 4.95 -1.00
N THR A 244 -15.65 5.00 0.28
CA THR A 244 -15.25 3.82 1.05
C THR A 244 -15.93 3.79 2.42
N TYR A 245 -16.14 2.58 2.95
CA TYR A 245 -16.60 2.39 4.32
C TYR A 245 -15.91 1.19 4.98
N SER A 246 -15.89 1.18 6.30
CA SER A 246 -15.39 0.07 7.09
C SER A 246 -16.53 -0.86 7.47
N TRP A 247 -16.37 -2.16 7.22
CA TRP A 247 -17.33 -3.19 7.62
C TRP A 247 -17.67 -3.14 9.12
N TYR A 248 -16.65 -2.87 9.95
CA TYR A 248 -16.78 -2.88 11.41
C TYR A 248 -16.99 -1.51 12.04
N LYS A 249 -16.78 -0.41 11.29
CA LYS A 249 -16.80 0.95 11.85
C LYS A 249 -17.70 1.92 11.10
N GLY A 250 -18.28 1.49 9.98
CA GLY A 250 -19.12 2.36 9.15
C GLY A 250 -18.36 3.36 8.31
N ASN A 251 -18.98 4.49 8.00
CA ASN A 251 -18.43 5.53 7.13
C ASN A 251 -17.98 6.77 7.89
N ILE A 252 -18.64 7.15 8.98
CA ILE A 252 -18.36 8.38 9.75
C ILE A 252 -18.40 8.13 11.26
N TYR A 253 -17.73 8.98 12.01
CA TYR A 253 -17.79 8.96 13.48
C TYR A 253 -18.67 10.14 14.00
N PRO A 254 -19.55 9.90 15.00
CA PRO A 254 -19.99 8.57 15.47
C PRO A 254 -20.69 7.78 14.38
N HIS A 255 -20.79 6.46 14.52
CA HIS A 255 -21.30 5.59 13.45
C HIS A 255 -22.70 6.02 13.00
N ASP A 256 -22.84 6.26 11.70
CA ASP A 256 -24.04 6.80 11.05
C ASP A 256 -24.81 5.74 10.27
N MET A 257 -24.32 4.50 10.25
CA MET A 257 -24.93 3.40 9.54
C MET A 257 -24.89 2.11 10.36
N GLU A 258 -25.74 1.17 10.00
CA GLU A 258 -25.69 -0.19 10.51
C GLU A 258 -24.37 -0.86 10.10
N LEU A 259 -23.62 -1.38 11.07
CA LEU A 259 -22.36 -2.04 10.84
C LEU A 259 -22.54 -3.46 10.32
N LYS A 260 -21.52 -4.05 9.72
CA LYS A 260 -21.52 -5.40 9.15
C LYS A 260 -22.64 -5.61 8.13
N LYS A 261 -22.87 -4.61 7.31
CA LYS A 261 -23.87 -4.62 6.26
C LYS A 261 -23.29 -4.18 4.94
N THR A 262 -23.63 -4.89 3.87
CA THR A 262 -23.27 -4.51 2.50
C THR A 262 -23.93 -3.19 2.12
N ARG A 263 -23.16 -2.30 1.51
CA ARG A 263 -23.55 -0.95 1.05
C ARG A 263 -23.12 -0.77 -0.39
N GLU A 264 -23.96 -1.13 -1.31
CA GLU A 264 -23.65 -1.05 -2.75
C GLU A 264 -23.65 0.38 -3.31
N ASP A 265 -24.14 1.34 -2.54
CA ASP A 265 -24.03 2.77 -2.80
C ASP A 265 -22.60 3.31 -2.60
N TYR A 266 -21.77 2.60 -1.85
CA TYR A 266 -20.33 2.85 -1.72
C TYR A 266 -19.55 2.10 -2.79
N LYS A 267 -18.33 2.54 -3.09
CA LYS A 267 -17.50 1.89 -4.10
C LYS A 267 -16.73 0.69 -3.55
N ILE A 268 -16.17 0.84 -2.36
CA ILE A 268 -15.34 -0.21 -1.75
C ILE A 268 -15.67 -0.35 -0.25
N CYS A 269 -15.88 -1.60 0.19
CA CYS A 269 -15.92 -1.99 1.58
C CYS A 269 -14.54 -2.44 2.07
N LEU A 270 -14.14 -2.00 3.25
CA LEU A 270 -12.87 -2.34 3.89
C LEU A 270 -13.09 -3.21 5.12
N PHE A 271 -12.49 -4.40 5.16
CA PHE A 271 -12.50 -5.31 6.32
C PHE A 271 -11.36 -5.01 7.31
N ASN A 272 -10.96 -3.76 7.36
CA ASN A 272 -9.90 -3.29 8.23
C ASN A 272 -10.18 -3.56 9.72
N ASN A 273 -9.19 -4.13 10.41
CA ASN A 273 -9.19 -4.58 11.82
C ASN A 273 -9.94 -5.89 12.14
N SER A 274 -10.53 -6.58 11.17
CA SER A 274 -11.24 -7.81 11.43
C SER A 274 -10.34 -8.93 11.94
N THR A 275 -9.17 -9.02 11.36
CA THR A 275 -8.29 -10.20 11.48
C THR A 275 -7.21 -10.04 12.55
N GLN A 276 -7.02 -8.85 13.10
CA GLN A 276 -5.86 -8.59 13.96
C GLN A 276 -6.15 -8.76 15.45
N ILE A 277 -7.40 -8.66 15.86
CA ILE A 277 -7.72 -8.58 17.29
C ILE A 277 -8.20 -9.93 17.86
N GLU A 278 -8.87 -10.80 17.08
CA GLU A 278 -9.51 -12.02 17.61
C GLU A 278 -9.58 -13.19 16.62
N GLY A 279 -8.57 -13.39 15.78
CA GLY A 279 -8.65 -14.44 14.75
C GLY A 279 -9.79 -14.14 13.78
N GLY A 280 -9.75 -12.96 13.23
CA GLY A 280 -10.83 -12.29 12.52
C GLY A 280 -11.54 -13.12 11.50
N ASN A 281 -12.77 -12.82 11.31
CA ASN A 281 -13.73 -13.63 10.60
C ASN A 281 -13.50 -13.54 9.08
N ASP A 282 -12.41 -14.16 8.61
CA ASP A 282 -12.12 -14.33 7.19
C ASP A 282 -13.29 -15.03 6.48
N ASP A 283 -14.06 -15.86 7.21
CA ASP A 283 -15.24 -16.53 6.70
C ASP A 283 -16.38 -15.55 6.39
N GLU A 284 -16.56 -14.50 7.19
CA GLU A 284 -17.55 -13.46 6.92
C GLU A 284 -17.27 -12.72 5.60
N MET A 285 -16.02 -12.36 5.34
CA MET A 285 -15.65 -11.75 4.08
C MET A 285 -15.80 -12.70 2.88
N LYS A 286 -15.44 -13.97 3.05
CA LYS A 286 -15.56 -14.99 1.98
C LYS A 286 -17.00 -15.22 1.55
N THR A 287 -17.97 -15.00 2.41
CA THR A 287 -19.40 -15.09 2.05
C THR A 287 -19.87 -13.97 1.12
N LEU A 288 -19.07 -12.93 0.97
CA LEU A 288 -19.38 -11.77 0.13
C LEU A 288 -18.61 -11.75 -1.22
N TRP A 289 -17.81 -12.79 -1.45
CA TRP A 289 -17.11 -12.98 -2.73
C TRP A 289 -18.04 -13.48 -3.82
#